data_c2a6c087a9b04f757854280dabee0aad
#
_entry.id   c2a6c087a9b04f757854280dabee0aad
#
_cell.length_a   1.000
_cell.length_b   1.000
_cell.length_c   1.000
_cell.angle_alpha   90.00
_cell.angle_beta   90.00
_cell.angle_gamma   90.00
#
_symmetry.space_group_name_H-M   'P 1'
#
loop_
_entity.id
_entity.type
_entity.pdbx_description
1 polymer ?
#
loop_
_entity_poly.entity_id
_entity_poly.type
_entity_poly.pdbx_seq_one_letter_code
_entity_poly.pdbx_strand_id
1 'polypeptide(L)'
;VIHSLKTRLAVGVLAASLALCAQAADVTGAGASFIYPVMSKWSADYNAATKKQVNYQSIGSGGGIAQIKAASVDFGSSDAPLKPEELAAAGLAQFPSVIGGVVPVVNVAGIAPGALKLDGKTLGDIFIGKVSTWNDPAIAALNPGMKLPEGKITVVHRSDGSGTSFNFTNYLSK
;
A
#
# COMPACT_ATOMS: atom_id res chain seq x y z
N VAL A 1 48.35 -31.38 31.27
CA VAL A 1 48.49 -30.08 30.55
C VAL A 1 47.80 -30.12 29.19
N ILE A 2 47.88 -31.21 28.42
CA ILE A 2 47.29 -31.33 27.07
C ILE A 2 45.76 -31.40 27.12
N HIS A 3 45.10 -31.98 28.15
CA HIS A 3 43.65 -32.04 28.28
C HIS A 3 43.03 -30.67 28.54
N SER A 4 43.66 -29.80 29.30
CA SER A 4 43.14 -28.46 29.62
C SER A 4 43.20 -27.51 28.41
N LEU A 5 44.16 -27.71 27.50
CA LEU A 5 44.30 -26.92 26.30
C LEU A 5 43.19 -27.26 25.27
N LYS A 6 42.88 -28.56 25.10
CA LYS A 6 41.79 -29.01 24.22
C LYS A 6 40.41 -28.54 24.69
N THR A 7 40.17 -28.54 26.01
CA THR A 7 38.88 -28.04 26.57
C THR A 7 38.74 -26.53 26.40
N ARG A 8 39.80 -25.76 26.55
CA ARG A 8 39.80 -24.30 26.36
C ARG A 8 39.58 -23.94 24.89
N LEU A 9 40.16 -24.72 23.95
CA LEU A 9 39.93 -24.50 22.51
C LEU A 9 38.51 -24.83 22.11
N ALA A 10 37.93 -25.92 22.63
CA ALA A 10 36.55 -26.31 22.35
C ALA A 10 35.49 -25.28 22.86
N VAL A 11 35.71 -24.72 24.06
CA VAL A 11 34.85 -23.66 24.60
C VAL A 11 34.99 -22.36 23.81
N GLY A 12 36.19 -22.02 23.34
CA GLY A 12 36.43 -20.83 22.53
C GLY A 12 35.73 -20.91 21.16
N VAL A 13 35.76 -22.08 20.52
CA VAL A 13 35.10 -22.30 19.23
C VAL A 13 33.56 -22.30 19.39
N LEU A 14 33.03 -22.85 20.48
CA LEU A 14 31.58 -22.83 20.75
C LEU A 14 31.08 -21.40 21.06
N ALA A 15 31.85 -20.60 21.78
CA ALA A 15 31.52 -19.20 22.05
C ALA A 15 31.60 -18.33 20.78
N ALA A 16 32.54 -18.58 19.89
CA ALA A 16 32.66 -17.88 18.62
C ALA A 16 31.51 -18.23 17.63
N SER A 17 31.03 -19.49 17.62
CA SER A 17 29.90 -19.89 16.80
C SER A 17 28.56 -19.33 17.29
N LEU A 18 28.39 -19.08 18.59
CA LEU A 18 27.21 -18.40 19.15
C LEU A 18 27.17 -16.89 18.85
N ALA A 19 28.33 -16.25 18.69
CA ALA A 19 28.41 -14.84 18.34
C ALA A 19 28.04 -14.54 16.86
N LEU A 20 28.13 -15.54 15.97
CA LEU A 20 27.73 -15.38 14.56
C LEU A 20 26.20 -15.45 14.33
N CYS A 21 25.42 -15.86 15.32
CA CYS A 21 23.95 -15.96 15.20
C CYS A 21 23.21 -14.69 15.65
N ALA A 22 23.90 -13.65 16.10
CA ALA A 22 23.29 -12.36 16.40
C ALA A 22 23.17 -11.49 15.13
N GLN A 23 22.65 -12.05 14.03
CA GLN A 23 22.14 -11.21 12.96
C GLN A 23 20.86 -10.55 13.47
N ALA A 24 20.86 -9.23 13.47
CA ALA A 24 19.65 -8.48 13.78
C ALA A 24 18.53 -8.96 12.85
N ALA A 25 17.44 -9.47 13.45
CA ALA A 25 16.31 -9.94 12.68
C ALA A 25 15.86 -8.83 11.72
N ASP A 26 15.73 -9.18 10.45
CA ASP A 26 15.14 -8.28 9.47
C ASP A 26 13.68 -8.04 9.84
N VAL A 27 13.21 -6.80 9.67
CA VAL A 27 11.82 -6.45 9.87
C VAL A 27 11.06 -6.74 8.59
N THR A 28 9.98 -7.50 8.69
CA THR A 28 9.13 -7.85 7.55
C THR A 28 7.80 -7.12 7.62
N GLY A 29 7.34 -6.63 6.49
CA GLY A 29 6.05 -5.98 6.37
C GLY A 29 5.35 -6.29 5.06
N ALA A 30 4.04 -6.11 5.03
CA ALA A 30 3.25 -6.28 3.82
C ALA A 30 2.03 -5.37 3.80
N GLY A 31 1.50 -5.08 2.63
CA GLY A 31 0.23 -4.38 2.54
C GLY A 31 0.10 -3.38 1.40
N ALA A 32 -0.48 -2.24 1.72
CA ALA A 32 -0.89 -1.21 0.79
C ALA A 32 0.20 -0.83 -0.21
N SER A 33 -0.17 -0.79 -1.49
CA SER A 33 0.78 -0.47 -2.56
C SER A 33 1.06 1.02 -2.69
N PHE A 34 0.16 1.89 -2.21
CA PHE A 34 0.38 3.33 -2.33
C PHE A 34 1.56 3.83 -1.48
N ILE A 35 1.86 3.18 -0.35
CA ILE A 35 2.98 3.53 0.52
C ILE A 35 4.33 3.04 -0.02
N TYR A 36 4.34 2.12 -0.99
CA TYR A 36 5.56 1.43 -1.42
C TYR A 36 6.71 2.36 -1.83
N PRO A 37 6.49 3.46 -2.59
CA PRO A 37 7.59 4.36 -2.96
C PRO A 37 8.30 4.98 -1.76
N VAL A 38 7.55 5.46 -0.76
CA VAL A 38 8.14 6.03 0.45
C VAL A 38 8.72 4.95 1.36
N MET A 39 8.08 3.79 1.46
CA MET A 39 8.58 2.65 2.23
C MET A 39 9.92 2.16 1.68
N SER A 40 10.09 2.08 0.37
CA SER A 40 11.36 1.72 -0.27
C SER A 40 12.48 2.70 0.10
N LYS A 41 12.17 4.00 0.10
CA LYS A 41 13.14 5.03 0.50
C LYS A 41 13.51 4.91 1.97
N TRP A 42 12.52 4.78 2.86
CA TRP A 42 12.75 4.61 4.29
C TRP A 42 13.55 3.34 4.62
N SER A 43 13.25 2.23 3.95
CA SER A 43 13.98 0.97 4.11
C SER A 43 15.46 1.12 3.73
N ALA A 44 15.74 1.81 2.63
CA ALA A 44 17.11 2.08 2.18
C ALA A 44 17.86 2.98 3.17
N ASP A 45 17.24 4.07 3.63
CA ASP A 45 17.85 5.00 4.60
C ASP A 45 18.08 4.33 5.95
N TYR A 46 17.12 3.52 6.42
CA TYR A 46 17.25 2.75 7.66
C TYR A 46 18.40 1.73 7.58
N ASN A 47 18.49 1.02 6.46
CA ASN A 47 19.61 0.10 6.23
C ASN A 47 20.96 0.81 6.20
N ALA A 48 21.06 1.98 5.54
CA ALA A 48 22.29 2.76 5.51
C ALA A 48 22.75 3.16 6.92
N ALA A 49 21.78 3.57 7.78
CA ALA A 49 22.05 4.04 9.13
C ALA A 49 22.31 2.91 10.14
N THR A 50 21.60 1.80 10.05
CA THR A 50 21.55 0.76 11.09
C THR A 50 22.12 -0.58 10.68
N LYS A 51 22.35 -0.79 9.37
CA LYS A 51 22.70 -2.08 8.75
C LYS A 51 21.62 -3.17 8.92
N LYS A 52 20.42 -2.80 9.34
CA LYS A 52 19.25 -3.69 9.42
C LYS A 52 18.40 -3.53 8.19
N GLN A 53 17.71 -4.60 7.77
CA GLN A 53 16.82 -4.57 6.61
C GLN A 53 15.37 -4.47 7.03
N VAL A 54 14.59 -3.77 6.21
CA VAL A 54 13.12 -3.78 6.25
C VAL A 54 12.65 -4.31 4.90
N ASN A 55 12.04 -5.49 4.92
CA ASN A 55 11.51 -6.16 3.73
C ASN A 55 10.01 -5.91 3.63
N TYR A 56 9.58 -5.14 2.65
CA TYR A 56 8.17 -4.81 2.46
C TYR A 56 7.60 -5.42 1.19
N GLN A 57 6.47 -6.14 1.31
CA GLN A 57 5.74 -6.73 0.21
C GLN A 57 4.52 -5.87 -0.15
N SER A 58 4.54 -5.30 -1.34
CA SER A 58 3.43 -4.48 -1.88
C SER A 58 2.35 -5.39 -2.49
N ILE A 59 1.42 -5.86 -1.66
CA ILE A 59 0.38 -6.85 -2.02
C ILE A 59 -1.06 -6.35 -1.81
N GLY A 60 -1.22 -5.05 -1.60
CA GLY A 60 -2.49 -4.42 -1.30
C GLY A 60 -2.89 -4.52 0.17
N SER A 61 -3.77 -3.60 0.59
CA SER A 61 -4.22 -3.49 1.99
C SER A 61 -4.83 -4.79 2.52
N GLY A 62 -5.66 -5.46 1.72
CA GLY A 62 -6.27 -6.73 2.13
C GLY A 62 -5.25 -7.82 2.41
N GLY A 63 -4.22 -7.94 1.56
CA GLY A 63 -3.12 -8.88 1.78
C GLY A 63 -2.31 -8.56 3.04
N GLY A 64 -2.03 -7.27 3.29
CA GLY A 64 -1.33 -6.81 4.49
C GLY A 64 -2.12 -7.10 5.77
N ILE A 65 -3.42 -6.82 5.76
CA ILE A 65 -4.31 -7.12 6.89
C ILE A 65 -4.34 -8.64 7.18
N ALA A 66 -4.43 -9.46 6.13
CA ALA A 66 -4.44 -10.91 6.29
C ALA A 66 -3.13 -11.43 6.89
N GLN A 67 -1.99 -10.94 6.41
CA GLN A 67 -0.69 -11.37 6.92
C GLN A 67 -0.41 -10.92 8.34
N ILE A 68 -0.75 -9.68 8.72
CA ILE A 68 -0.54 -9.23 10.11
C ILE A 68 -1.47 -9.95 11.09
N LYS A 69 -2.73 -10.21 10.71
CA LYS A 69 -3.64 -11.03 11.53
C LYS A 69 -3.16 -12.47 11.71
N ALA A 70 -2.45 -13.02 10.72
CA ALA A 70 -1.83 -14.34 10.77
C ALA A 70 -0.46 -14.35 11.47
N ALA A 71 0.02 -13.21 11.95
CA ALA A 71 1.36 -13.03 12.55
C ALA A 71 2.52 -13.54 11.65
N SER A 72 2.34 -13.47 10.31
CA SER A 72 3.36 -13.85 9.33
C SER A 72 4.30 -12.71 8.95
N VAL A 73 4.00 -11.49 9.38
CA VAL A 73 4.83 -10.29 9.23
C VAL A 73 4.82 -9.48 10.53
N ASP A 74 5.82 -8.62 10.72
CA ASP A 74 5.97 -7.79 11.90
C ASP A 74 5.05 -6.56 11.86
N PHE A 75 4.74 -6.07 10.66
CA PHE A 75 3.77 -4.98 10.48
C PHE A 75 2.96 -5.13 9.19
N GLY A 76 1.73 -4.63 9.23
CA GLY A 76 0.85 -4.51 8.07
C GLY A 76 0.58 -3.05 7.73
N SER A 77 0.49 -2.72 6.44
CA SER A 77 0.10 -1.37 5.99
C SER A 77 -1.24 -1.43 5.29
N SER A 78 -2.12 -0.49 5.61
CA SER A 78 -3.44 -0.39 5.00
C SER A 78 -3.91 1.07 4.95
N ASP A 79 -4.56 1.46 3.86
CA ASP A 79 -5.31 2.70 3.75
C ASP A 79 -6.82 2.49 3.98
N ALA A 80 -7.22 1.24 4.32
CA ALA A 80 -8.53 0.92 4.90
C ALA A 80 -8.35 0.63 6.39
N PRO A 81 -8.84 1.49 7.31
CA PRO A 81 -8.65 1.28 8.74
C PRO A 81 -9.46 0.07 9.21
N LEU A 82 -8.88 -0.71 10.13
CA LEU A 82 -9.61 -1.75 10.86
C LEU A 82 -10.49 -1.11 11.93
N LYS A 83 -11.60 -1.73 12.21
CA LYS A 83 -12.48 -1.32 13.30
C LYS A 83 -11.86 -1.66 14.66
N PRO A 84 -12.18 -0.89 15.73
CA PRO A 84 -11.65 -1.15 17.08
C PRO A 84 -11.82 -2.58 17.56
N GLU A 85 -13.00 -3.19 17.31
CA GLU A 85 -13.30 -4.56 17.66
C GLU A 85 -12.44 -5.58 16.92
N GLU A 86 -12.11 -5.31 15.66
CA GLU A 86 -11.22 -6.17 14.87
C GLU A 86 -9.77 -6.11 15.36
N LEU A 87 -9.31 -4.91 15.73
CA LEU A 87 -7.99 -4.69 16.32
C LEU A 87 -7.86 -5.43 17.65
N ALA A 88 -8.86 -5.26 18.54
CA ALA A 88 -8.88 -5.92 19.83
C ALA A 88 -8.90 -7.45 19.71
N ALA A 89 -9.73 -7.99 18.82
CA ALA A 89 -9.82 -9.44 18.58
C ALA A 89 -8.52 -10.04 18.03
N ALA A 90 -7.74 -9.27 17.27
CA ALA A 90 -6.48 -9.70 16.69
C ALA A 90 -5.25 -9.33 17.56
N GLY A 91 -5.42 -8.62 18.66
CA GLY A 91 -4.31 -8.13 19.50
C GLY A 91 -3.45 -7.10 18.79
N LEU A 92 -4.03 -6.32 17.88
CA LEU A 92 -3.32 -5.36 17.04
C LEU A 92 -3.57 -3.91 17.49
N ALA A 93 -2.63 -3.04 17.20
CA ALA A 93 -2.78 -1.59 17.26
C ALA A 93 -2.56 -0.99 15.87
N GLN A 94 -3.18 0.17 15.59
CA GLN A 94 -2.93 0.90 14.35
C GLN A 94 -2.66 2.38 14.62
N PHE A 95 -1.86 2.99 13.75
CA PHE A 95 -1.52 4.41 13.83
C PHE A 95 -1.32 4.97 12.40
N PRO A 96 -1.56 6.27 12.16
CA PRO A 96 -1.29 6.89 10.88
C PRO A 96 0.22 7.00 10.63
N SER A 97 0.68 6.62 9.42
CA SER A 97 2.09 6.69 9.04
C SER A 97 2.35 7.71 7.94
N VAL A 98 1.50 7.76 6.93
CA VAL A 98 1.59 8.71 5.80
C VAL A 98 0.20 9.14 5.37
N ILE A 99 0.13 10.26 4.66
CA ILE A 99 -1.08 10.75 4.01
C ILE A 99 -0.83 10.89 2.51
N GLY A 100 -1.83 10.56 1.69
CA GLY A 100 -1.79 10.72 0.24
C GLY A 100 -3.16 11.05 -0.30
N GLY A 101 -3.22 11.55 -1.54
CA GLY A 101 -4.44 11.82 -2.27
C GLY A 101 -4.83 10.65 -3.18
N VAL A 102 -6.14 10.39 -3.30
CA VAL A 102 -6.71 9.51 -4.32
C VAL A 102 -7.25 10.40 -5.43
N VAL A 103 -6.74 10.25 -6.65
CA VAL A 103 -7.14 11.07 -7.79
C VAL A 103 -7.56 10.21 -8.97
N PRO A 104 -8.66 10.56 -9.68
CA PRO A 104 -9.00 9.94 -10.95
C PRO A 104 -7.95 10.31 -12.00
N VAL A 105 -7.48 9.32 -12.75
CA VAL A 105 -6.56 9.51 -13.87
C VAL A 105 -7.31 9.18 -15.15
N VAL A 106 -7.27 10.08 -16.14
CA VAL A 106 -7.91 9.90 -17.43
C VAL A 106 -6.88 9.90 -18.54
N ASN A 107 -7.10 9.06 -19.55
CA ASN A 107 -6.32 9.03 -20.79
C ASN A 107 -7.26 9.36 -21.96
N VAL A 108 -7.39 10.62 -22.26
CA VAL A 108 -8.31 11.15 -23.29
C VAL A 108 -7.53 12.05 -24.24
N ALA A 109 -7.51 11.67 -25.53
CA ALA A 109 -6.81 12.45 -26.55
C ALA A 109 -7.38 13.89 -26.67
N GLY A 110 -6.48 14.86 -26.74
CA GLY A 110 -6.85 16.27 -26.90
C GLY A 110 -7.27 16.99 -25.61
N ILE A 111 -7.25 16.31 -24.46
CA ILE A 111 -7.52 16.92 -23.15
C ILE A 111 -6.21 17.01 -22.36
N ALA A 112 -5.85 18.22 -21.97
CA ALA A 112 -4.66 18.47 -21.18
C ALA A 112 -4.83 17.94 -19.73
N PRO A 113 -3.75 17.54 -19.06
CA PRO A 113 -3.79 17.14 -17.64
C PRO A 113 -4.46 18.21 -16.78
N GLY A 114 -5.38 17.79 -15.91
CA GLY A 114 -6.11 18.69 -14.99
C GLY A 114 -7.19 19.56 -15.64
N ALA A 115 -7.42 19.49 -16.96
CA ALA A 115 -8.41 20.30 -17.63
C ALA A 115 -9.84 19.75 -17.47
N LEU A 116 -10.01 18.42 -17.44
CA LEU A 116 -11.32 17.78 -17.31
C LEU A 116 -11.86 17.96 -15.89
N LYS A 117 -13.10 18.46 -15.79
CA LYS A 117 -13.83 18.63 -14.54
C LYS A 117 -14.87 17.55 -14.40
N LEU A 118 -14.91 16.89 -13.25
CA LEU A 118 -15.92 15.92 -12.86
C LEU A 118 -16.37 16.24 -11.43
N ASP A 119 -17.66 16.06 -11.16
CA ASP A 119 -18.18 16.05 -9.80
C ASP A 119 -18.36 14.62 -9.27
N GLY A 120 -18.63 14.47 -7.99
CA GLY A 120 -18.76 13.16 -7.35
C GLY A 120 -19.89 12.33 -7.96
N LYS A 121 -21.03 12.98 -8.33
CA LYS A 121 -22.16 12.31 -8.95
C LYS A 121 -21.81 11.76 -10.34
N THR A 122 -21.23 12.59 -11.20
CA THR A 122 -20.82 12.18 -12.55
C THR A 122 -19.75 11.10 -12.50
N LEU A 123 -18.81 11.22 -11.57
CA LEU A 123 -17.79 10.22 -11.35
C LEU A 123 -18.39 8.88 -10.91
N GLY A 124 -19.34 8.90 -9.98
CA GLY A 124 -20.08 7.71 -9.56
C GLY A 124 -20.85 7.07 -10.72
N ASP A 125 -21.57 7.89 -11.51
CA ASP A 125 -22.33 7.42 -12.67
C ASP A 125 -21.43 6.80 -13.76
N ILE A 126 -20.17 7.28 -13.92
CA ILE A 126 -19.16 6.65 -14.79
C ILE A 126 -18.79 5.26 -14.24
N PHE A 127 -18.47 5.15 -12.95
CA PHE A 127 -17.98 3.89 -12.36
C PHE A 127 -19.06 2.79 -12.30
N ILE A 128 -20.34 3.16 -12.24
CA ILE A 128 -21.46 2.19 -12.32
C ILE A 128 -21.99 2.00 -13.76
N GLY A 129 -21.37 2.63 -14.77
CA GLY A 129 -21.66 2.43 -16.19
C GLY A 129 -22.89 3.17 -16.72
N LYS A 130 -23.49 4.10 -15.96
CA LYS A 130 -24.57 4.97 -16.44
C LYS A 130 -24.09 5.99 -17.45
N VAL A 131 -22.92 6.59 -17.20
CA VAL A 131 -22.21 7.47 -18.13
C VAL A 131 -21.10 6.64 -18.76
N SER A 132 -21.21 6.37 -20.05
CA SER A 132 -20.34 5.41 -20.74
C SER A 132 -19.53 6.00 -21.90
N THR A 133 -19.71 7.30 -22.21
CA THR A 133 -18.97 8.01 -23.26
C THR A 133 -18.44 9.34 -22.76
N TRP A 134 -17.31 9.79 -23.31
CA TRP A 134 -16.69 11.05 -22.89
C TRP A 134 -17.52 12.29 -23.24
N ASN A 135 -18.29 12.27 -24.33
CA ASN A 135 -19.17 13.34 -24.76
C ASN A 135 -20.58 13.31 -24.13
N ASP A 136 -20.76 12.49 -23.08
CA ASP A 136 -22.04 12.44 -22.35
C ASP A 136 -22.45 13.83 -21.87
N PRO A 137 -23.74 14.20 -21.96
CA PRO A 137 -24.26 15.50 -21.50
C PRO A 137 -23.90 15.84 -20.07
N ALA A 138 -23.81 14.85 -19.16
CA ALA A 138 -23.41 15.08 -17.78
C ALA A 138 -21.95 15.56 -17.67
N ILE A 139 -21.04 15.01 -18.48
CA ILE A 139 -19.65 15.47 -18.54
C ILE A 139 -19.56 16.82 -19.26
N ALA A 140 -20.27 16.98 -20.38
CA ALA A 140 -20.25 18.20 -21.17
C ALA A 140 -20.74 19.42 -20.37
N ALA A 141 -21.76 19.26 -19.54
CA ALA A 141 -22.28 20.32 -18.68
C ALA A 141 -21.26 20.87 -17.68
N LEU A 142 -20.34 20.00 -17.19
CA LEU A 142 -19.25 20.38 -16.27
C LEU A 142 -18.05 21.00 -17.01
N ASN A 143 -17.99 20.86 -18.33
CA ASN A 143 -16.87 21.26 -19.17
C ASN A 143 -17.31 22.13 -20.37
N PRO A 144 -17.94 23.29 -20.15
CA PRO A 144 -18.45 24.11 -21.22
C PRO A 144 -17.35 24.57 -22.17
N GLY A 145 -17.56 24.41 -23.46
CA GLY A 145 -16.61 24.79 -24.52
C GLY A 145 -15.49 23.78 -24.77
N MET A 146 -15.41 22.70 -23.98
CA MET A 146 -14.41 21.64 -24.22
C MET A 146 -14.90 20.69 -25.32
N LYS A 147 -14.05 20.39 -26.31
CA LYS A 147 -14.31 19.36 -27.31
C LYS A 147 -14.04 17.98 -26.68
N LEU A 148 -15.10 17.35 -26.21
CA LEU A 148 -15.04 15.99 -25.69
C LEU A 148 -15.13 14.99 -26.86
N PRO A 149 -14.28 13.94 -26.89
CA PRO A 149 -14.32 12.95 -27.96
C PRO A 149 -15.54 12.02 -27.87
N GLU A 150 -16.00 11.54 -29.00
CA GLU A 150 -17.03 10.49 -29.10
C GLU A 150 -16.41 9.11 -28.82
N GLY A 151 -15.97 8.87 -27.61
CA GLY A 151 -15.32 7.61 -27.25
C GLY A 151 -15.98 6.97 -26.05
N LYS A 152 -15.97 5.63 -26.00
CA LYS A 152 -16.39 4.89 -24.81
C LYS A 152 -15.41 5.11 -23.66
N ILE A 153 -15.94 5.22 -22.46
CA ILE A 153 -15.16 5.20 -21.24
C ILE A 153 -14.91 3.76 -20.85
N THR A 154 -13.63 3.40 -20.71
CA THR A 154 -13.23 2.13 -20.11
C THR A 154 -12.81 2.41 -18.68
N VAL A 155 -13.59 1.93 -17.73
CA VAL A 155 -13.28 2.07 -16.30
C VAL A 155 -12.22 1.03 -15.93
N VAL A 156 -11.13 1.50 -15.31
CA VAL A 156 -10.05 0.66 -14.80
C VAL A 156 -10.04 0.75 -13.28
N HIS A 157 -10.12 -0.39 -12.63
CA HIS A 157 -10.11 -0.51 -11.18
C HIS A 157 -9.28 -1.71 -10.72
N ARG A 158 -8.94 -1.77 -9.44
CA ARG A 158 -8.22 -2.89 -8.83
C ARG A 158 -9.14 -4.09 -8.64
N SER A 159 -8.60 -5.30 -8.81
CA SER A 159 -9.29 -6.58 -8.55
C SER A 159 -8.91 -7.21 -7.19
N ASP A 160 -7.88 -6.68 -6.52
CA ASP A 160 -7.42 -7.14 -5.21
C ASP A 160 -8.03 -6.30 -4.08
N GLY A 161 -7.77 -6.69 -2.83
CA GLY A 161 -8.18 -5.96 -1.62
C GLY A 161 -7.43 -4.63 -1.48
N SER A 162 -7.87 -3.62 -2.21
CA SER A 162 -7.24 -2.30 -2.27
C SER A 162 -7.87 -1.32 -1.29
N GLY A 163 -7.08 -0.78 -0.37
CA GLY A 163 -7.52 0.30 0.50
C GLY A 163 -7.80 1.61 -0.24
N THR A 164 -7.09 1.87 -1.34
CA THR A 164 -7.37 3.01 -2.24
C THR A 164 -8.76 2.87 -2.86
N SER A 165 -9.14 1.68 -3.33
CA SER A 165 -10.49 1.41 -3.82
C SER A 165 -11.53 1.57 -2.71
N PHE A 166 -11.23 1.12 -1.48
CA PHE A 166 -12.09 1.33 -0.32
C PHE A 166 -12.36 2.83 -0.09
N ASN A 167 -11.33 3.67 -0.04
CA ASN A 167 -11.47 5.11 0.18
C ASN A 167 -12.25 5.78 -0.97
N PHE A 168 -11.96 5.40 -2.21
CA PHE A 168 -12.66 5.91 -3.37
C PHE A 168 -14.16 5.57 -3.35
N THR A 169 -14.52 4.30 -3.13
CA THR A 169 -15.92 3.88 -3.08
C THR A 169 -16.66 4.45 -1.87
N ASN A 170 -15.96 4.59 -0.72
CA ASN A 170 -16.53 5.29 0.43
C ASN A 170 -16.84 6.76 0.15
N TYR A 171 -16.01 7.45 -0.63
CA TYR A 171 -16.28 8.80 -1.11
C TYR A 171 -17.52 8.84 -2.01
N LEU A 172 -17.61 7.93 -2.99
CA LEU A 172 -18.72 7.89 -3.94
C LEU A 172 -20.06 7.48 -3.29
N SER A 173 -20.03 6.88 -2.10
CA SER A 173 -21.24 6.46 -1.37
C SER A 173 -21.86 7.55 -0.50
N LYS A 174 -21.25 8.72 -0.43
CA LYS A 174 -21.70 9.90 0.34
C LYS A 174 -22.33 10.95 -0.54
#